data_aa7be6ec7e80fd7522b4105adae23d26
#
_entry.id   aa7be6ec7e80fd7522b4105adae23d26
#
_cell.length_a   1.000
_cell.length_b   1.000
_cell.length_c   1.000
_cell.angle_alpha   90.00
_cell.angle_beta   90.00
_cell.angle_gamma   90.00
#
_symmetry.space_group_name_H-M   'P 1'
#
loop_
_entity.id
_entity.type
_entity.pdbx_description
1 polymer ?
#
loop_
_entity_poly.entity_id
_entity_poly.type
_entity_poly.pdbx_seq_one_letter_code
_entity_poly.pdbx_strand_id
1 'polypeptide(L)'
;AKSQNICVFIIGHITKEGSIAGPRVLEHMVDVVLYFEGDASRELRILRGFKNRFGSTSEVGIFEMSQQGLVSANEVSSKFFTRGGAMSGSAFTIIMEGSRALSIEIQALVCESAYPKRSSTGFERNRLDMLLALLERKLEIPLGHYDVFINVSGGVKISETAADLAVIAAIISSFKNRPISKDSIFIGELSLNGEIREIFNLDQRLKEAKTQKFKNAIIPNKPLDTQGLKCFYAKDI
;
A
#
# COMPACT_ATOMS: atom_id res chain seq x y z
N ALA A 1 -1.05 -28.01 28.80
CA ALA A 1 -2.01 -26.94 28.49
C ALA A 1 -3.36 -27.53 28.06
N LYS A 2 -3.46 -28.30 26.95
CA LYS A 2 -4.75 -28.81 26.42
C LYS A 2 -5.51 -29.70 27.41
N SER A 3 -4.83 -30.58 28.12
CA SER A 3 -5.48 -31.46 29.12
C SER A 3 -6.03 -30.73 30.36
N GLN A 4 -5.60 -29.51 30.58
CA GLN A 4 -5.98 -28.68 31.75
C GLN A 4 -6.76 -27.43 31.37
N ASN A 5 -7.15 -27.26 30.10
CA ASN A 5 -7.83 -26.09 29.56
C ASN A 5 -7.11 -24.75 29.86
N ILE A 6 -5.76 -24.77 29.86
CA ILE A 6 -4.95 -23.58 30.08
C ILE A 6 -4.57 -22.97 28.74
N CYS A 7 -4.87 -21.68 28.53
CA CYS A 7 -4.37 -20.91 27.40
C CYS A 7 -2.91 -20.53 27.66
N VAL A 8 -2.04 -20.79 26.68
CA VAL A 8 -0.60 -20.51 26.77
C VAL A 8 -0.20 -19.57 25.63
N PHE A 9 0.40 -18.44 25.99
CA PHE A 9 1.03 -17.51 25.03
C PHE A 9 2.54 -17.71 25.08
N ILE A 10 3.12 -17.98 23.91
CA ILE A 10 4.58 -18.09 23.73
C ILE A 10 5.02 -16.86 22.95
N ILE A 11 5.91 -16.05 23.53
CA ILE A 11 6.48 -14.87 22.89
C ILE A 11 7.87 -15.25 22.38
N GLY A 12 8.08 -15.05 21.07
CA GLY A 12 9.35 -15.30 20.40
C GLY A 12 9.81 -14.10 19.58
N HIS A 13 11.09 -14.10 19.18
CA HIS A 13 11.66 -13.11 18.29
C HIS A 13 11.83 -13.69 16.89
N ILE A 14 11.58 -12.87 15.86
CA ILE A 14 11.85 -13.19 14.47
C ILE A 14 13.30 -12.80 14.16
N THR A 15 14.05 -13.67 13.48
CA THR A 15 15.39 -13.35 12.98
C THR A 15 15.31 -12.36 11.82
N LYS A 16 16.44 -11.72 11.44
CA LYS A 16 16.52 -10.83 10.26
C LYS A 16 16.10 -11.49 8.96
N GLU A 17 16.11 -12.81 8.90
CA GLU A 17 15.71 -13.65 7.76
C GLU A 17 14.20 -13.98 7.77
N GLY A 18 13.42 -13.40 8.70
CA GLY A 18 11.97 -13.59 8.78
C GLY A 18 11.52 -14.94 9.36
N SER A 19 12.44 -15.71 9.93
CA SER A 19 12.12 -16.96 10.63
C SER A 19 12.09 -16.75 12.15
N ILE A 20 11.21 -17.48 12.87
CA ILE A 20 11.24 -17.49 14.33
C ILE A 20 12.60 -18.02 14.80
N ALA A 21 13.28 -17.26 15.68
CA ALA A 21 14.51 -17.71 16.34
C ALA A 21 14.19 -18.91 17.23
N GLY A 22 14.34 -20.11 16.66
CA GLY A 22 14.02 -21.38 17.30
C GLY A 22 13.53 -22.40 16.28
N PRO A 23 13.31 -23.66 16.67
CA PRO A 23 12.88 -24.67 15.72
C PRO A 23 11.50 -24.28 15.15
N ARG A 24 11.35 -24.26 13.83
CA ARG A 24 10.07 -24.16 13.10
C ARG A 24 8.99 -25.14 13.60
N VAL A 25 9.41 -26.12 14.38
CA VAL A 25 8.57 -27.10 15.08
C VAL A 25 7.50 -26.44 15.95
N LEU A 26 7.79 -25.29 16.61
CA LEU A 26 6.81 -24.60 17.46
C LEU A 26 5.62 -24.08 16.66
N GLU A 27 5.84 -23.57 15.45
CA GLU A 27 4.74 -23.08 14.58
C GLU A 27 3.76 -24.20 14.22
N HIS A 28 4.27 -25.43 14.07
CA HIS A 28 3.44 -26.58 13.77
C HIS A 28 2.67 -27.07 15.00
N MET A 29 3.22 -26.91 16.20
CA MET A 29 2.64 -27.41 17.45
C MET A 29 1.54 -26.53 18.02
N VAL A 30 1.59 -25.20 17.78
CA VAL A 30 0.61 -24.24 18.31
C VAL A 30 -0.62 -24.17 17.42
N ASP A 31 -1.75 -23.75 17.99
CA ASP A 31 -3.01 -23.61 17.27
C ASP A 31 -3.13 -22.28 16.52
N VAL A 32 -2.49 -21.25 17.02
CA VAL A 32 -2.47 -19.89 16.44
C VAL A 32 -1.04 -19.38 16.41
N VAL A 33 -0.64 -18.79 15.28
CA VAL A 33 0.61 -18.04 15.11
C VAL A 33 0.28 -16.63 14.68
N LEU A 34 0.75 -15.66 15.42
CA LEU A 34 0.59 -14.24 15.11
C LEU A 34 1.98 -13.62 14.91
N TYR A 35 2.16 -12.94 13.80
CA TYR A 35 3.34 -12.11 13.57
C TYR A 35 3.04 -10.67 13.93
N PHE A 36 3.95 -10.09 14.73
CA PHE A 36 3.92 -8.69 15.09
C PHE A 36 5.04 -7.98 14.32
N GLU A 37 4.66 -7.35 13.23
CA GLU A 37 5.57 -6.73 12.27
C GLU A 37 5.69 -5.23 12.54
N GLY A 38 6.88 -4.68 12.36
CA GLY A 38 7.13 -3.25 12.41
C GLY A 38 8.61 -2.94 12.42
N ASP A 39 8.98 -1.87 11.75
CA ASP A 39 10.34 -1.35 11.75
C ASP A 39 10.51 -0.36 12.93
N ALA A 40 11.66 -0.35 13.56
CA ALA A 40 11.98 0.56 14.68
C ALA A 40 11.88 2.05 14.27
N SER A 41 12.05 2.34 12.97
CA SER A 41 11.94 3.69 12.39
C SER A 41 10.50 4.10 12.04
N ARG A 42 9.51 3.21 12.21
CA ARG A 42 8.11 3.42 11.83
C ARG A 42 7.20 3.47 13.03
N GLU A 43 6.24 4.37 13.01
CA GLU A 43 5.25 4.49 14.09
C GLU A 43 4.25 3.33 14.11
N LEU A 44 4.02 2.69 12.95
CA LEU A 44 3.04 1.61 12.82
C LEU A 44 3.60 0.24 13.18
N ARG A 45 2.70 -0.57 13.75
CA ARG A 45 2.88 -1.99 14.02
C ARG A 45 1.69 -2.76 13.47
N ILE A 46 1.96 -3.85 12.80
CA ILE A 46 0.93 -4.69 12.18
C ILE A 46 0.96 -6.07 12.83
N LEU A 47 -0.18 -6.51 13.35
CA LEU A 47 -0.38 -7.85 13.88
C LEU A 47 -1.11 -8.68 12.84
N ARG A 48 -0.47 -9.73 12.32
CA ARG A 48 -1.02 -10.65 11.32
C ARG A 48 -1.23 -12.05 11.86
N GLY A 49 -2.34 -12.65 11.48
CA GLY A 49 -2.53 -14.08 11.60
C GLY A 49 -1.73 -14.83 10.52
N PHE A 50 -0.74 -15.62 10.93
CA PHE A 50 -0.02 -16.52 10.02
C PHE A 50 -0.66 -17.90 9.99
N LYS A 51 -1.13 -18.38 11.14
CA LYS A 51 -1.86 -19.62 11.33
C LYS A 51 -2.98 -19.43 12.33
N ASN A 52 -4.16 -19.91 12.02
CA ASN A 52 -5.30 -19.91 12.93
C ASN A 52 -6.18 -21.13 12.68
N ARG A 53 -6.19 -22.08 13.62
CA ARG A 53 -7.03 -23.28 13.52
C ARG A 53 -8.50 -23.02 13.80
N PHE A 54 -8.83 -21.86 14.35
CA PHE A 54 -10.19 -21.54 14.81
C PHE A 54 -10.88 -20.50 13.94
N GLY A 55 -10.20 -19.96 12.92
CA GLY A 55 -10.79 -18.92 12.07
C GLY A 55 -9.86 -18.45 10.95
N SER A 56 -10.22 -17.32 10.34
CA SER A 56 -9.48 -16.71 9.25
C SER A 56 -8.10 -16.19 9.71
N THR A 57 -7.14 -16.22 8.81
CA THR A 57 -5.83 -15.54 8.96
C THR A 57 -5.77 -14.20 8.23
N SER A 58 -6.83 -13.81 7.52
CA SER A 58 -6.88 -12.55 6.77
C SER A 58 -7.06 -11.31 7.65
N GLU A 59 -7.47 -11.50 8.91
CA GLU A 59 -7.65 -10.40 9.86
C GLU A 59 -6.31 -9.78 10.25
N VAL A 60 -6.28 -8.43 10.24
CA VAL A 60 -5.08 -7.65 10.55
C VAL A 60 -5.39 -6.62 11.63
N GLY A 61 -4.59 -6.61 12.70
CA GLY A 61 -4.58 -5.55 13.71
C GLY A 61 -3.55 -4.50 13.36
N ILE A 62 -3.92 -3.22 13.34
CA ILE A 62 -3.00 -2.13 13.12
C ILE A 62 -2.88 -1.29 14.38
N PHE A 63 -1.65 -1.05 14.79
CA PHE A 63 -1.31 -0.34 16.00
C PHE A 63 -0.29 0.76 15.71
N GLU A 64 -0.28 1.76 16.56
CA GLU A 64 0.66 2.87 16.53
C GLU A 64 1.46 2.90 17.82
N MET A 65 2.76 3.17 17.72
CA MET A 65 3.61 3.40 18.88
C MET A 65 3.46 4.86 19.32
N SER A 66 2.94 5.06 20.52
CA SER A 66 2.78 6.37 21.14
C SER A 66 3.68 6.51 22.38
N GLN A 67 3.72 7.69 22.98
CA GLN A 67 4.40 7.91 24.28
C GLN A 67 3.78 7.06 25.41
N GLN A 68 2.52 6.66 25.27
CA GLN A 68 1.81 5.81 26.23
C GLN A 68 1.96 4.31 25.90
N GLY A 69 2.76 3.96 24.88
CA GLY A 69 2.93 2.61 24.39
C GLY A 69 2.13 2.32 23.13
N LEU A 70 1.74 1.07 22.93
CA LEU A 70 1.03 0.60 21.75
C LEU A 70 -0.47 0.90 21.85
N VAL A 71 -1.00 1.68 20.91
CA VAL A 71 -2.41 2.01 20.84
C VAL A 71 -3.02 1.48 19.54
N SER A 72 -4.30 1.08 19.57
CA SER A 72 -5.00 0.64 18.37
C SER A 72 -5.17 1.81 17.40
N ALA A 73 -4.72 1.64 16.18
CA ALA A 73 -4.80 2.66 15.14
C ALA A 73 -6.09 2.46 14.33
N ASN A 74 -7.24 2.86 14.91
CA ASN A 74 -8.55 2.71 14.27
C ASN A 74 -8.75 3.66 13.07
N GLU A 75 -8.07 4.81 13.06
CA GLU A 75 -8.13 5.83 12.00
C GLU A 75 -6.76 6.05 11.33
N VAL A 76 -6.04 4.96 11.06
CA VAL A 76 -4.68 5.01 10.51
C VAL A 76 -4.62 5.79 9.21
N SER A 77 -5.59 5.58 8.33
CA SER A 77 -5.61 6.23 7.02
C SER A 77 -5.61 7.75 7.10
N SER A 78 -6.26 8.35 8.11
CA SER A 78 -6.31 9.81 8.24
C SER A 78 -4.97 10.46 8.61
N LYS A 79 -4.04 9.68 9.17
CA LYS A 79 -2.70 10.15 9.57
C LYS A 79 -1.66 10.06 8.45
N PHE A 80 -1.90 9.23 7.44
CA PHE A 80 -0.94 9.02 6.33
C PHE A 80 -0.96 10.11 5.28
N PHE A 81 -1.89 11.05 5.37
CA PHE A 81 -1.91 12.18 4.46
C PHE A 81 -2.35 13.45 5.16
N THR A 82 -1.54 14.48 5.03
CA THR A 82 -1.93 15.82 5.45
C THR A 82 -2.70 16.44 4.29
N ARG A 83 -3.96 16.86 4.53
CA ARG A 83 -4.75 17.61 3.55
C ARG A 83 -4.27 19.06 3.43
N GLY A 84 -2.97 19.24 3.19
CA GLY A 84 -2.40 20.53 2.77
C GLY A 84 -2.78 20.87 1.33
N GLY A 85 -2.26 21.96 0.77
CA GLY A 85 -2.46 22.31 -0.66
C GLY A 85 -2.07 21.17 -1.60
N ALA A 86 -2.68 21.10 -2.78
CA ALA A 86 -2.28 20.12 -3.79
C ALA A 86 -0.85 20.42 -4.25
N MET A 87 0.01 19.41 -4.23
CA MET A 87 1.40 19.50 -4.67
C MET A 87 1.64 18.51 -5.80
N SER A 88 2.52 18.86 -6.73
CA SER A 88 2.93 17.94 -7.79
C SER A 88 3.70 16.76 -7.21
N GLY A 89 3.55 15.60 -7.84
CA GLY A 89 4.22 14.37 -7.41
C GLY A 89 3.52 13.60 -6.30
N SER A 90 2.27 13.94 -5.94
CA SER A 90 1.49 13.21 -4.95
C SER A 90 0.24 12.62 -5.57
N ALA A 91 -0.03 11.34 -5.31
CA ALA A 91 -1.25 10.64 -5.67
C ALA A 91 -1.71 9.70 -4.56
N PHE A 92 -3.01 9.44 -4.48
CA PHE A 92 -3.59 8.57 -3.46
C PHE A 92 -4.10 7.28 -4.07
N THR A 93 -3.91 6.20 -3.32
CA THR A 93 -4.48 4.88 -3.61
C THR A 93 -5.07 4.26 -2.36
N ILE A 94 -5.78 3.15 -2.54
CA ILE A 94 -6.24 2.31 -1.43
C ILE A 94 -5.71 0.91 -1.65
N ILE A 95 -4.92 0.44 -0.71
CA ILE A 95 -4.37 -0.91 -0.69
C ILE A 95 -5.15 -1.81 0.26
N MET A 96 -5.05 -3.12 0.03
CA MET A 96 -5.55 -4.12 0.97
C MET A 96 -4.42 -4.63 1.84
N GLU A 97 -4.63 -4.56 3.15
CA GLU A 97 -3.77 -5.15 4.14
C GLU A 97 -4.56 -6.23 4.88
N GLY A 98 -4.42 -7.48 4.41
CA GLY A 98 -5.33 -8.55 4.80
C GLY A 98 -6.78 -8.22 4.44
N SER A 99 -7.66 -8.20 5.44
CA SER A 99 -9.08 -7.82 5.29
C SER A 99 -9.34 -6.31 5.37
N ARG A 100 -8.34 -5.48 5.63
CA ARG A 100 -8.51 -4.02 5.82
C ARG A 100 -8.06 -3.24 4.59
N ALA A 101 -8.90 -2.29 4.18
CA ALA A 101 -8.56 -1.29 3.18
C ALA A 101 -7.87 -0.10 3.85
N LEU A 102 -6.75 0.37 3.29
CA LEU A 102 -5.95 1.49 3.80
C LEU A 102 -5.70 2.51 2.71
N SER A 103 -5.99 3.77 2.99
CA SER A 103 -5.63 4.90 2.12
C SER A 103 -4.16 5.25 2.29
N ILE A 104 -3.43 5.29 1.19
CA ILE A 104 -1.98 5.55 1.17
C ILE A 104 -1.67 6.67 0.17
N GLU A 105 -0.79 7.57 0.57
CA GLU A 105 -0.19 8.57 -0.33
C GLU A 105 1.08 8.00 -0.95
N ILE A 106 1.19 8.12 -2.26
CA ILE A 106 2.39 7.82 -3.03
C ILE A 106 2.98 9.16 -3.48
N GLN A 107 4.24 9.37 -3.14
CA GLN A 107 5.00 10.56 -3.50
C GLN A 107 6.07 10.19 -4.52
N ALA A 108 6.16 10.99 -5.58
CA ALA A 108 7.17 10.85 -6.63
C ALA A 108 7.95 12.15 -6.78
N LEU A 109 9.25 12.04 -6.92
CA LEU A 109 10.13 13.12 -7.35
C LEU A 109 10.81 12.71 -8.65
N VAL A 110 10.60 13.49 -9.69
CA VAL A 110 11.22 13.33 -11.01
C VAL A 110 12.01 14.59 -11.32
N CYS A 111 13.32 14.46 -11.51
CA CYS A 111 14.20 15.59 -11.81
C CYS A 111 15.24 15.18 -12.85
N GLU A 112 15.59 16.11 -13.74
CA GLU A 112 16.61 15.89 -14.79
C GLU A 112 17.96 15.55 -14.17
N SER A 113 18.67 14.58 -14.76
CA SER A 113 19.93 14.07 -14.24
C SER A 113 20.84 13.58 -15.35
N ALA A 114 22.13 13.91 -15.27
CA ALA A 114 23.15 13.39 -16.18
C ALA A 114 23.42 11.88 -15.95
N TYR A 115 23.16 11.38 -14.74
CA TYR A 115 23.34 9.98 -14.36
C TYR A 115 22.09 9.48 -13.64
N PRO A 116 21.02 9.12 -14.38
CA PRO A 116 19.73 8.79 -13.84
C PRO A 116 19.75 7.71 -12.77
N LYS A 117 19.11 7.99 -11.64
CA LYS A 117 18.95 7.07 -10.51
C LYS A 117 17.47 6.75 -10.32
N ARG A 118 17.21 5.52 -9.95
CA ARG A 118 15.87 5.05 -9.60
C ARG A 118 15.88 4.50 -8.19
N SER A 119 15.01 4.98 -7.34
CA SER A 119 14.91 4.54 -5.96
C SER A 119 13.46 4.50 -5.50
N SER A 120 13.12 3.53 -4.66
CA SER A 120 11.80 3.42 -4.09
C SER A 120 11.88 3.02 -2.62
N THR A 121 11.02 3.64 -1.81
CA THR A 121 10.79 3.28 -0.41
C THR A 121 9.33 2.87 -0.27
N GLY A 122 9.09 1.65 0.22
CA GLY A 122 7.75 1.11 0.38
C GLY A 122 7.10 0.55 -0.89
N PHE A 123 7.73 0.65 -2.05
CA PHE A 123 7.28 0.06 -3.31
C PHE A 123 8.39 -0.81 -3.92
N GLU A 124 8.03 -1.88 -4.60
CA GLU A 124 9.00 -2.84 -5.15
C GLU A 124 9.75 -2.24 -6.33
N ARG A 125 11.10 -2.33 -6.31
CA ARG A 125 12.00 -1.70 -7.28
C ARG A 125 11.81 -2.24 -8.70
N ASN A 126 11.73 -3.55 -8.88
CA ASN A 126 11.58 -4.15 -10.21
C ASN A 126 10.22 -3.76 -10.82
N ARG A 127 9.17 -3.64 -9.99
CA ARG A 127 7.87 -3.15 -10.45
C ARG A 127 7.94 -1.70 -10.91
N LEU A 128 8.64 -0.85 -10.17
CA LEU A 128 8.88 0.54 -10.58
C LEU A 128 9.60 0.60 -11.93
N ASP A 129 10.66 -0.18 -12.13
CA ASP A 129 11.43 -0.19 -13.39
C ASP A 129 10.56 -0.62 -14.58
N MET A 130 9.65 -1.57 -14.39
CA MET A 130 8.65 -1.96 -15.41
C MET A 130 7.66 -0.83 -15.74
N LEU A 131 7.15 -0.14 -14.72
CA LEU A 131 6.22 0.99 -14.92
C LEU A 131 6.91 2.17 -15.63
N LEU A 132 8.17 2.45 -15.32
CA LEU A 132 8.94 3.49 -16.00
C LEU A 132 9.15 3.16 -17.49
N ALA A 133 9.54 1.92 -17.80
CA ALA A 133 9.67 1.46 -19.18
C ALA A 133 8.33 1.55 -19.94
N LEU A 134 7.23 1.26 -19.28
CA LEU A 134 5.88 1.39 -19.84
C LEU A 134 5.54 2.86 -20.18
N LEU A 135 5.83 3.80 -19.24
CA LEU A 135 5.62 5.24 -19.45
C LEU A 135 6.47 5.78 -20.61
N GLU A 136 7.74 5.37 -20.70
CA GLU A 136 8.61 5.73 -21.81
C GLU A 136 8.05 5.22 -23.15
N ARG A 137 7.60 3.97 -23.19
CA ARG A 137 7.14 3.35 -24.44
C ARG A 137 5.77 3.82 -24.89
N LYS A 138 4.84 4.05 -23.96
CA LYS A 138 3.43 4.35 -24.28
C LYS A 138 3.11 5.83 -24.33
N LEU A 139 3.71 6.60 -23.44
CA LEU A 139 3.46 8.04 -23.31
C LEU A 139 4.62 8.91 -23.82
N GLU A 140 5.67 8.26 -24.36
CA GLU A 140 6.85 8.95 -24.89
C GLU A 140 7.50 9.92 -23.90
N ILE A 141 7.38 9.61 -22.59
CA ILE A 141 7.99 10.42 -21.52
C ILE A 141 9.45 9.99 -21.39
N PRO A 142 10.45 10.88 -21.62
CA PRO A 142 11.87 10.50 -21.71
C PRO A 142 12.51 10.30 -20.32
N LEU A 143 11.98 9.38 -19.49
CA LEU A 143 12.43 9.14 -18.12
C LEU A 143 13.86 8.59 -18.02
N GLY A 144 14.42 8.13 -19.14
CA GLY A 144 15.83 7.71 -19.23
C GLY A 144 16.84 8.82 -18.90
N HIS A 145 16.42 10.09 -18.89
CA HIS A 145 17.25 11.25 -18.54
C HIS A 145 16.86 11.88 -17.17
N TYR A 146 16.08 11.17 -16.37
CA TYR A 146 15.58 11.71 -15.10
C TYR A 146 15.85 10.76 -13.94
N ASP A 147 16.22 11.33 -12.80
CA ASP A 147 16.13 10.66 -11.52
C ASP A 147 14.66 10.44 -11.18
N VAL A 148 14.31 9.26 -10.68
CA VAL A 148 12.97 8.94 -10.22
C VAL A 148 13.04 8.35 -8.81
N PHE A 149 12.43 9.05 -7.87
CA PHE A 149 12.31 8.63 -6.48
C PHE A 149 10.84 8.43 -6.13
N ILE A 150 10.53 7.27 -5.53
CA ILE A 150 9.19 6.96 -5.03
C ILE A 150 9.28 6.78 -3.52
N ASN A 151 8.33 7.38 -2.81
CA ASN A 151 8.15 7.18 -1.38
C ASN A 151 6.69 6.88 -1.08
N VAL A 152 6.45 5.78 -0.38
CA VAL A 152 5.14 5.43 0.17
C VAL A 152 5.03 6.02 1.56
N SER A 153 4.06 6.91 1.77
CA SER A 153 3.86 7.58 3.06
C SER A 153 3.53 6.60 4.17
N GLY A 154 3.87 6.97 5.42
CA GLY A 154 3.62 6.15 6.61
C GLY A 154 4.49 4.91 6.73
N GLY A 155 5.48 4.75 5.83
CA GLY A 155 6.41 3.62 5.87
C GLY A 155 5.77 2.25 5.58
N VAL A 156 4.58 2.22 5.01
CA VAL A 156 3.90 0.99 4.58
C VAL A 156 4.62 0.41 3.37
N LYS A 157 4.70 -0.92 3.30
CA LYS A 157 5.21 -1.61 2.12
C LYS A 157 4.04 -2.09 1.26
N ILE A 158 3.95 -1.61 0.04
CA ILE A 158 2.95 -2.04 -0.94
C ILE A 158 3.44 -3.34 -1.59
N SER A 159 2.66 -4.41 -1.47
CA SER A 159 2.95 -5.71 -2.07
C SER A 159 1.98 -6.10 -3.19
N GLU A 160 1.00 -5.25 -3.49
CA GLU A 160 -0.02 -5.52 -4.50
C GLU A 160 0.09 -4.56 -5.69
N THR A 161 -0.38 -5.01 -6.85
CA THR A 161 -0.33 -4.27 -8.12
C THR A 161 -1.44 -3.22 -8.26
N ALA A 162 -2.45 -3.24 -7.41
CA ALA A 162 -3.57 -2.27 -7.43
C ALA A 162 -3.13 -0.80 -7.27
N ALA A 163 -1.91 -0.55 -6.78
CA ALA A 163 -1.33 0.77 -6.61
C ALA A 163 -0.62 1.31 -7.85
N ASP A 164 -0.42 0.51 -8.90
CA ASP A 164 0.34 0.91 -10.09
C ASP A 164 -0.16 2.20 -10.71
N LEU A 165 -1.48 2.33 -10.85
CA LEU A 165 -2.10 3.51 -11.44
C LEU A 165 -1.79 4.78 -10.63
N ALA A 166 -1.73 4.69 -9.30
CA ALA A 166 -1.34 5.81 -8.46
C ALA A 166 0.15 6.13 -8.57
N VAL A 167 1.02 5.11 -8.70
CA VAL A 167 2.46 5.31 -8.89
C VAL A 167 2.71 6.08 -10.18
N ILE A 168 2.12 5.67 -11.30
CA ILE A 168 2.30 6.40 -12.57
C ILE A 168 1.66 7.79 -12.53
N ALA A 169 0.51 7.95 -11.86
CA ALA A 169 -0.11 9.26 -11.69
C ALA A 169 0.81 10.22 -10.91
N ALA A 170 1.44 9.76 -9.83
CA ALA A 170 2.41 10.54 -9.07
C ALA A 170 3.65 10.91 -9.91
N ILE A 171 4.20 9.95 -10.68
CA ILE A 171 5.34 10.18 -11.57
C ILE A 171 4.99 11.23 -12.64
N ILE A 172 3.87 11.09 -13.33
CA ILE A 172 3.42 12.04 -14.37
C ILE A 172 3.17 13.42 -13.75
N SER A 173 2.55 13.47 -12.58
CA SER A 173 2.30 14.71 -11.84
C SER A 173 3.62 15.44 -11.52
N SER A 174 4.63 14.71 -11.04
CA SER A 174 5.96 15.25 -10.75
C SER A 174 6.65 15.72 -12.03
N PHE A 175 6.71 14.86 -13.06
CA PHE A 175 7.35 15.16 -14.33
C PHE A 175 6.76 16.41 -15.01
N LYS A 176 5.42 16.54 -15.02
CA LYS A 176 4.74 17.69 -15.61
C LYS A 176 4.63 18.89 -14.66
N ASN A 177 5.11 18.77 -13.43
CA ASN A 177 4.95 19.74 -12.34
C ASN A 177 3.49 20.25 -12.22
N ARG A 178 2.54 19.32 -12.32
CA ARG A 178 1.10 19.60 -12.22
C ARG A 178 0.50 18.81 -11.06
N PRO A 179 -0.06 19.49 -10.05
CA PRO A 179 -0.66 18.81 -8.90
C PRO A 179 -1.93 18.07 -9.30
N ILE A 180 -2.14 16.92 -8.66
CA ILE A 180 -3.37 16.15 -8.71
C ILE A 180 -4.27 16.56 -7.56
N SER A 181 -5.58 16.57 -7.78
CA SER A 181 -6.54 16.83 -6.70
C SER A 181 -6.43 15.80 -5.59
N LYS A 182 -6.26 16.26 -4.35
CA LYS A 182 -6.23 15.40 -3.15
C LYS A 182 -7.56 14.73 -2.84
N ASP A 183 -8.62 15.10 -3.52
CA ASP A 183 -9.93 14.43 -3.44
C ASP A 183 -10.03 13.23 -4.38
N SER A 184 -8.95 12.87 -5.09
CA SER A 184 -8.94 11.81 -6.11
C SER A 184 -8.07 10.64 -5.68
N ILE A 185 -8.57 9.42 -5.90
CA ILE A 185 -7.83 8.17 -5.74
C ILE A 185 -7.62 7.49 -7.09
N PHE A 186 -6.54 6.74 -7.21
CA PHE A 186 -6.15 5.97 -8.38
C PHE A 186 -5.99 4.52 -7.98
N ILE A 187 -6.77 3.62 -8.57
CA ILE A 187 -6.76 2.21 -8.23
C ILE A 187 -6.80 1.39 -9.51
N GLY A 188 -5.79 0.58 -9.76
CA GLY A 188 -5.72 -0.28 -10.94
C GLY A 188 -4.34 -0.90 -11.11
N GLU A 189 -4.31 -2.12 -11.61
CA GLU A 189 -3.09 -2.81 -12.03
C GLU A 189 -2.76 -2.44 -13.46
N LEU A 190 -1.48 -2.22 -13.77
CA LEU A 190 -1.00 -1.98 -15.11
C LEU A 190 -0.33 -3.23 -15.69
N SER A 191 -0.85 -3.66 -16.84
CA SER A 191 -0.18 -4.67 -17.65
C SER A 191 0.92 -4.06 -18.53
N LEU A 192 1.86 -4.88 -18.99
CA LEU A 192 2.96 -4.42 -19.83
C LEU A 192 2.54 -3.90 -21.22
N ASN A 193 1.32 -4.18 -21.65
CA ASN A 193 0.74 -3.62 -22.86
C ASN A 193 0.04 -2.27 -22.64
N GLY A 194 -0.02 -1.77 -21.39
CA GLY A 194 -0.62 -0.49 -21.01
C GLY A 194 -2.09 -0.58 -20.63
N GLU A 195 -2.69 -1.77 -20.61
CA GLU A 195 -4.06 -1.99 -20.16
C GLU A 195 -4.16 -1.82 -18.64
N ILE A 196 -5.21 -1.16 -18.18
CA ILE A 196 -5.54 -1.04 -16.76
C ILE A 196 -6.51 -2.17 -16.41
N ARG A 197 -6.03 -3.09 -15.57
CA ARG A 197 -6.75 -4.31 -15.21
C ARG A 197 -7.58 -4.15 -13.95
N GLU A 198 -8.62 -4.98 -13.89
CA GLU A 198 -9.47 -5.12 -12.70
C GLU A 198 -8.66 -5.60 -11.50
N ILE A 199 -9.10 -5.16 -10.33
CA ILE A 199 -8.48 -5.51 -9.06
C ILE A 199 -9.51 -6.14 -8.12
N PHE A 200 -9.02 -6.95 -7.19
CA PHE A 200 -9.86 -7.54 -6.15
C PHE A 200 -10.33 -6.50 -5.13
N ASN A 201 -11.52 -6.75 -4.56
CA ASN A 201 -12.10 -5.97 -3.47
C ASN A 201 -12.30 -4.47 -3.80
N LEU A 202 -12.65 -4.14 -5.05
CA LEU A 202 -12.85 -2.76 -5.47
C LEU A 202 -13.90 -2.04 -4.61
N ASP A 203 -15.04 -2.69 -4.33
CA ASP A 203 -16.13 -2.08 -3.53
C ASP A 203 -15.67 -1.75 -2.11
N GLN A 204 -14.86 -2.62 -1.48
CA GLN A 204 -14.30 -2.37 -0.15
C GLN A 204 -13.32 -1.19 -0.16
N ARG A 205 -12.51 -1.06 -1.22
CA ARG A 205 -11.62 0.09 -1.41
C ARG A 205 -12.40 1.38 -1.59
N LEU A 206 -13.48 1.36 -2.36
CA LEU A 206 -14.33 2.55 -2.56
C LEU A 206 -15.06 2.94 -1.27
N LYS A 207 -15.47 1.97 -0.45
CA LYS A 207 -16.02 2.23 0.88
C LYS A 207 -15.03 2.96 1.79
N GLU A 208 -13.76 2.52 1.79
CA GLU A 208 -12.70 3.22 2.53
C GLU A 208 -12.46 4.61 1.96
N ALA A 209 -12.42 4.77 0.62
CA ALA A 209 -12.31 6.08 -0.02
C ALA A 209 -13.39 7.04 0.45
N LYS A 210 -14.62 6.59 0.55
CA LYS A 210 -15.75 7.36 1.07
C LYS A 210 -15.53 7.75 2.53
N THR A 211 -15.11 6.80 3.37
CA THR A 211 -14.81 7.04 4.79
C THR A 211 -13.74 8.12 4.94
N GLN A 212 -12.72 8.10 4.09
CA GLN A 212 -11.65 9.11 4.04
C GLN A 212 -12.04 10.38 3.27
N LYS A 213 -13.30 10.55 2.89
CA LYS A 213 -13.89 11.75 2.24
C LYS A 213 -13.25 12.08 0.89
N PHE A 214 -12.74 11.10 0.15
CA PHE A 214 -12.44 11.30 -1.27
C PHE A 214 -13.72 11.55 -2.07
N LYS A 215 -13.60 12.24 -3.21
CA LYS A 215 -14.73 12.58 -4.08
C LYS A 215 -14.67 11.88 -5.42
N ASN A 216 -13.46 11.62 -5.91
CA ASN A 216 -13.23 11.06 -7.23
C ASN A 216 -12.45 9.75 -7.13
N ALA A 217 -12.77 8.80 -8.03
CA ALA A 217 -12.02 7.56 -8.19
C ALA A 217 -11.71 7.32 -9.66
N ILE A 218 -10.44 7.10 -9.98
CA ILE A 218 -9.97 6.64 -11.28
C ILE A 218 -9.74 5.13 -11.16
N ILE A 219 -10.54 4.34 -11.87
CA ILE A 219 -10.64 2.88 -11.69
C ILE A 219 -10.81 2.18 -13.05
N PRO A 220 -10.46 0.88 -13.18
CA PRO A 220 -10.50 0.16 -14.46
C PRO A 220 -11.92 -0.14 -14.95
N ASN A 221 -12.85 -0.43 -14.04
CA ASN A 221 -14.18 -0.92 -14.37
C ASN A 221 -15.26 -0.34 -13.46
N LYS A 222 -16.51 -0.54 -13.85
CA LYS A 222 -17.67 -0.09 -13.07
C LYS A 222 -17.82 -0.96 -11.81
N PRO A 223 -17.81 -0.38 -10.59
CA PRO A 223 -18.06 -1.11 -9.35
C PRO A 223 -19.54 -1.46 -9.21
N LEU A 224 -19.85 -2.39 -8.29
CA LEU A 224 -21.23 -2.68 -7.90
C LEU A 224 -21.90 -1.46 -7.25
N ASP A 225 -21.14 -0.74 -6.42
CA ASP A 225 -21.58 0.49 -5.78
C ASP A 225 -20.44 1.54 -5.80
N THR A 226 -20.72 2.73 -6.32
CA THR A 226 -19.75 3.84 -6.35
C THR A 226 -19.53 4.49 -4.99
N GLN A 227 -20.28 4.12 -3.98
CA GLN A 227 -20.25 4.73 -2.64
C GLN A 227 -20.47 6.25 -2.66
N GLY A 228 -21.09 6.77 -3.73
CA GLY A 228 -21.30 8.20 -3.95
C GLY A 228 -20.04 8.95 -4.43
N LEU A 229 -18.98 8.25 -4.86
CA LEU A 229 -17.82 8.82 -5.52
C LEU A 229 -18.11 9.06 -7.01
N LYS A 230 -17.53 10.11 -7.57
CA LYS A 230 -17.47 10.31 -9.01
C LYS A 230 -16.41 9.40 -9.61
N CYS A 231 -16.83 8.35 -10.30
CA CYS A 231 -15.92 7.37 -10.90
C CYS A 231 -15.58 7.73 -12.34
N PHE A 232 -14.29 7.68 -12.67
CA PHE A 232 -13.76 7.79 -14.02
C PHE A 232 -13.17 6.42 -14.40
N TYR A 233 -13.61 5.90 -15.52
CA TYR A 233 -13.20 4.58 -15.98
C TYR A 233 -12.05 4.71 -16.97
N ALA A 234 -10.89 4.17 -16.58
CA ALA A 234 -9.69 4.15 -17.41
C ALA A 234 -9.40 2.71 -17.84
N LYS A 235 -9.27 2.48 -19.14
CA LYS A 235 -9.00 1.17 -19.73
C LYS A 235 -7.52 0.97 -20.06
N ASP A 236 -6.84 2.05 -20.38
CA ASP A 236 -5.43 2.07 -20.78
C ASP A 236 -4.76 3.41 -20.41
N ILE A 237 -3.45 3.49 -20.61
CA ILE A 237 -2.62 4.69 -20.45
C ILE A 237 -2.14 5.21 -21.79
#